data_cc79a68838fa6cdb0220d664f3dbbd2a
#
_entry.id   cc79a68838fa6cdb0220d664f3dbbd2a
#
_cell.length_a   1.000
_cell.length_b   1.000
_cell.length_c   1.000
_cell.angle_alpha   90.00
_cell.angle_beta   90.00
_cell.angle_gamma   90.00
#
_symmetry.space_group_name_H-M   'P 1'
#
loop_
_entity.id
_entity.type
_entity.pdbx_description
1 polymer ?
#
loop_
_entity_poly.entity_id
_entity_poly.type
_entity_poly.pdbx_seq_one_letter_code
_entity_poly.pdbx_strand_id
1 'polypeptide(L)'
;IKEILHICTHISVKNYNMDKNIAKKLILENQQMVKELGFIRRNVEFEPHSCYVLVGLRRAGKSYMLYQRIHDLLQQGHSIEEILYFNFEDDRLADIQLSDLDLIKQAYEELFAHKPIFMLDEIQLVDGWEKFARRLADHKYLVYITGSNAKMLSKEISTTLGGRYIVQNVFPFSFMEFLQSKNIQLEKQWEYLDNAPIKRTFNEYFHFGGLPELVIREESFKRQWLGNLYNKIYFGDLISRYNIRNTAGLKVLVRKLAESIKQPQSYNRLANIVSTVAGKVKQETIADYLEYIKETCMIFSIENIEAKLQDKISNKKYYFIDNGIPNLFLLDPETSLLENMVAIYLYETYGEDLYYYNDNIEVDFCLFEHGKAIQVSYSIQD
;
A
#
# COMPACT_ATOMS: atom_id res chain seq x y z
N ILE A 1 -10.39 -10.11 54.98
CA ILE A 1 -9.56 -9.10 54.26
C ILE A 1 -8.16 -9.67 54.00
N LYS A 2 -7.55 -10.50 54.88
CA LYS A 2 -6.23 -11.13 54.64
C LYS A 2 -6.28 -12.24 53.57
N GLU A 3 -7.40 -12.95 53.39
CA GLU A 3 -7.54 -13.98 52.36
C GLU A 3 -7.80 -13.42 50.95
N ILE A 4 -8.37 -12.22 50.85
CA ILE A 4 -8.57 -11.53 49.54
C ILE A 4 -7.24 -10.97 49.03
N LEU A 5 -6.32 -10.58 49.92
CA LEU A 5 -4.99 -10.11 49.51
C LEU A 5 -4.06 -11.24 49.02
N HIS A 6 -4.35 -12.51 49.34
CA HIS A 6 -3.54 -13.66 48.92
C HIS A 6 -3.95 -14.17 47.52
N ILE A 7 -5.15 -13.84 47.03
CA ILE A 7 -5.62 -14.18 45.69
C ILE A 7 -5.10 -13.18 44.63
N CYS A 8 -4.83 -11.92 45.02
CA CYS A 8 -4.28 -10.92 44.12
C CYS A 8 -2.78 -11.03 43.80
N THR A 9 -2.03 -11.87 44.53
CA THR A 9 -0.58 -12.05 44.31
C THR A 9 -0.23 -13.20 43.36
N HIS A 10 -1.21 -13.91 42.82
CA HIS A 10 -1.02 -15.01 41.87
C HIS A 10 -1.70 -14.81 40.52
N ILE A 11 -2.07 -13.58 40.13
CA ILE A 11 -2.21 -13.25 38.71
C ILE A 11 -0.78 -12.99 38.22
N SER A 12 -0.05 -14.06 37.94
CA SER A 12 1.10 -13.96 37.08
C SER A 12 0.56 -13.44 35.73
N VAL A 13 0.81 -12.18 35.44
CA VAL A 13 0.83 -11.71 34.06
C VAL A 13 1.79 -12.70 33.38
N LYS A 14 1.25 -13.66 32.65
CA LYS A 14 2.03 -14.43 31.69
C LYS A 14 2.55 -13.39 30.70
N ASN A 15 3.74 -12.88 30.97
CA ASN A 15 4.54 -12.29 29.92
C ASN A 15 4.70 -13.41 28.88
N TYR A 16 3.91 -13.36 27.81
CA TYR A 16 4.14 -14.14 26.61
C TYR A 16 5.40 -13.56 25.96
N ASN A 17 6.56 -13.85 26.55
CA ASN A 17 7.81 -13.71 25.83
C ASN A 17 7.74 -14.72 24.70
N MET A 18 8.01 -14.27 23.48
CA MET A 18 8.09 -15.14 22.31
C MET A 18 9.00 -16.33 22.63
N ASP A 19 8.47 -17.56 22.52
CA ASP A 19 9.25 -18.79 22.70
C ASP A 19 9.83 -19.23 21.32
N LYS A 20 11.09 -19.67 21.31
CA LYS A 20 11.72 -20.25 20.11
C LYS A 20 10.91 -21.38 19.48
N ASN A 21 10.17 -22.17 20.27
CA ASN A 21 9.32 -23.24 19.76
C ASN A 21 8.14 -22.68 18.95
N ILE A 22 7.57 -21.56 19.36
CA ILE A 22 6.53 -20.84 18.58
C ILE A 22 7.14 -20.34 17.27
N ALA A 23 8.34 -19.74 17.32
CA ALA A 23 9.03 -19.29 16.11
C ALA A 23 9.30 -20.45 15.14
N LYS A 24 9.83 -21.59 15.61
CA LYS A 24 10.07 -22.78 14.79
C LYS A 24 8.79 -23.31 14.13
N LYS A 25 7.71 -23.37 14.91
CA LYS A 25 6.40 -23.81 14.41
C LYS A 25 5.89 -22.87 13.30
N LEU A 26 5.96 -21.55 13.53
CA LEU A 26 5.56 -20.53 12.54
C LEU A 26 6.39 -20.63 11.26
N ILE A 27 7.71 -20.81 11.36
CA ILE A 27 8.59 -20.96 10.19
C ILE A 27 8.14 -22.14 9.34
N LEU A 28 7.92 -23.31 9.96
CA LEU A 28 7.54 -24.55 9.24
C LEU A 28 6.12 -24.44 8.66
N GLU A 29 5.15 -23.93 9.39
CA GLU A 29 3.78 -23.71 8.94
C GLU A 29 3.76 -22.75 7.72
N ASN A 30 4.50 -21.68 7.80
CA ASN A 30 4.58 -20.68 6.74
C ASN A 30 5.28 -21.23 5.48
N GLN A 31 6.35 -22.01 5.62
CA GLN A 31 7.01 -22.67 4.49
C GLN A 31 6.06 -23.65 3.77
N GLN A 32 5.24 -24.38 4.52
CA GLN A 32 4.23 -25.27 3.93
C GLN A 32 3.14 -24.46 3.22
N MET A 33 2.60 -23.44 3.87
CA MET A 33 1.57 -22.57 3.31
C MET A 33 2.00 -21.95 1.97
N VAL A 34 3.20 -21.38 1.91
CA VAL A 34 3.68 -20.69 0.70
C VAL A 34 3.83 -21.65 -0.50
N LYS A 35 4.18 -22.92 -0.28
CA LYS A 35 4.26 -23.93 -1.35
C LYS A 35 2.92 -24.20 -2.04
N GLU A 36 1.82 -24.08 -1.29
CA GLU A 36 0.48 -24.47 -1.74
C GLU A 36 -0.32 -23.27 -2.29
N LEU A 37 0.11 -22.04 -2.01
CA LEU A 37 -0.60 -20.82 -2.42
C LEU A 37 -0.48 -20.54 -3.91
N GLY A 38 -1.64 -20.44 -4.58
CA GLY A 38 -1.73 -19.85 -5.92
C GLY A 38 -1.75 -18.33 -5.87
N PHE A 39 -1.19 -17.68 -6.89
CA PHE A 39 -1.20 -16.22 -7.04
C PHE A 39 -1.25 -15.81 -8.52
N ILE A 40 -1.72 -14.61 -8.76
CA ILE A 40 -1.63 -13.96 -10.07
C ILE A 40 -0.22 -13.39 -10.19
N ARG A 41 0.51 -13.85 -11.21
CA ARG A 41 1.88 -13.41 -11.43
C ARG A 41 1.90 -11.95 -11.88
N ARG A 42 2.69 -11.15 -11.19
CA ARG A 42 2.90 -9.73 -11.51
C ARG A 42 4.20 -9.54 -12.29
N ASN A 43 4.20 -8.54 -13.17
CA ASN A 43 5.38 -8.19 -13.93
C ASN A 43 6.32 -7.29 -13.11
N VAL A 44 7.00 -7.89 -12.13
CA VAL A 44 8.00 -7.23 -11.29
C VAL A 44 9.28 -8.04 -11.31
N GLU A 45 10.38 -7.38 -11.62
CA GLU A 45 11.72 -7.96 -11.60
C GLU A 45 12.45 -7.54 -10.33
N PHE A 46 13.05 -8.52 -9.67
CA PHE A 46 13.89 -8.31 -8.49
C PHE A 46 15.36 -8.50 -8.88
N GLU A 47 16.17 -7.49 -8.61
CA GLU A 47 17.63 -7.62 -8.76
C GLU A 47 18.14 -8.68 -7.76
N PRO A 48 18.93 -9.69 -8.22
CA PRO A 48 19.23 -10.89 -7.43
C PRO A 48 19.96 -10.65 -6.10
N HIS A 49 20.74 -9.56 -5.99
CA HIS A 49 21.60 -9.30 -4.84
C HIS A 49 21.12 -8.14 -3.95
N SER A 50 19.95 -7.59 -4.24
CA SER A 50 19.42 -6.42 -3.53
C SER A 50 18.36 -6.81 -2.51
N CYS A 51 18.31 -6.04 -1.42
CA CYS A 51 17.23 -6.07 -0.45
C CYS A 51 16.09 -5.15 -0.88
N TYR A 52 14.86 -5.49 -0.55
CA TYR A 52 13.67 -4.75 -0.98
C TYR A 52 12.74 -4.39 0.17
N VAL A 53 12.13 -3.21 0.05
CA VAL A 53 10.97 -2.79 0.85
C VAL A 53 9.78 -2.65 -0.09
N LEU A 54 8.77 -3.51 0.07
CA LEU A 54 7.53 -3.49 -0.70
C LEU A 54 6.50 -2.65 0.04
N VAL A 55 6.10 -1.54 -0.56
CA VAL A 55 5.17 -0.57 0.05
C VAL A 55 3.95 -0.41 -0.84
N GLY A 56 2.79 -0.23 -0.23
CA GLY A 56 1.56 0.00 -0.99
C GLY A 56 0.33 -0.08 -0.10
N LEU A 57 -0.80 0.27 -0.68
CA LEU A 57 -2.08 0.27 0.00
C LEU A 57 -2.34 -1.07 0.71
N ARG A 58 -3.02 -1.03 1.84
CA ARG A 58 -3.53 -2.24 2.50
C ARG A 58 -4.33 -3.08 1.51
N ARG A 59 -4.05 -4.40 1.44
CA ARG A 59 -4.68 -5.36 0.52
C ARG A 59 -4.34 -5.18 -0.98
N ALA A 60 -3.30 -4.41 -1.33
CA ALA A 60 -2.80 -4.32 -2.71
C ALA A 60 -2.03 -5.56 -3.19
N GLY A 61 -1.77 -6.53 -2.31
CA GLY A 61 -1.11 -7.79 -2.65
C GLY A 61 0.38 -7.87 -2.30
N LYS A 62 0.87 -7.06 -1.34
CA LYS A 62 2.29 -7.06 -0.91
C LYS A 62 2.79 -8.44 -0.46
N SER A 63 2.04 -9.13 0.40
CA SER A 63 2.36 -10.49 0.85
C SER A 63 2.45 -11.47 -0.32
N TYR A 64 1.55 -11.34 -1.30
CA TYR A 64 1.56 -12.16 -2.52
C TYR A 64 2.78 -11.87 -3.42
N MET A 65 3.33 -10.65 -3.38
CA MET A 65 4.61 -10.33 -4.02
C MET A 65 5.79 -11.06 -3.34
N LEU A 66 5.77 -11.23 -2.00
CA LEU A 66 6.74 -12.08 -1.32
C LEU A 66 6.57 -13.54 -1.73
N TYR A 67 5.33 -14.05 -1.83
CA TYR A 67 5.08 -15.43 -2.28
C TYR A 67 5.57 -15.64 -3.71
N GLN A 68 5.30 -14.72 -4.63
CA GLN A 68 5.85 -14.74 -5.97
C GLN A 68 7.39 -14.81 -5.94
N ARG A 69 8.03 -13.95 -5.15
CA ARG A 69 9.50 -13.94 -5.03
C ARG A 69 10.05 -15.26 -4.48
N ILE A 70 9.38 -15.87 -3.50
CA ILE A 70 9.75 -17.20 -2.98
C ILE A 70 9.65 -18.23 -4.10
N HIS A 71 8.56 -18.27 -4.85
CA HIS A 71 8.42 -19.21 -5.97
C HIS A 71 9.49 -18.98 -7.06
N ASP A 72 9.85 -17.74 -7.35
CA ASP A 72 10.94 -17.41 -8.28
C ASP A 72 12.28 -17.95 -7.79
N LEU A 73 12.58 -17.81 -6.50
CA LEU A 73 13.79 -18.36 -5.89
C LEU A 73 13.82 -19.90 -5.95
N LEU A 74 12.69 -20.55 -5.67
CA LEU A 74 12.58 -22.00 -5.78
C LEU A 74 12.80 -22.47 -7.22
N GLN A 75 12.28 -21.76 -8.22
CA GLN A 75 12.51 -22.05 -9.64
C GLN A 75 13.97 -21.81 -10.06
N GLN A 76 14.67 -20.90 -9.39
CA GLN A 76 16.10 -20.63 -9.57
C GLN A 76 17.00 -21.67 -8.89
N GLY A 77 16.44 -22.66 -8.18
CA GLY A 77 17.14 -23.76 -7.55
C GLY A 77 17.41 -23.61 -6.06
N HIS A 78 16.88 -22.56 -5.41
CA HIS A 78 16.93 -22.46 -3.95
C HIS A 78 16.04 -23.49 -3.28
N SER A 79 16.43 -23.97 -2.11
CA SER A 79 15.57 -24.81 -1.26
C SER A 79 14.59 -23.97 -0.46
N ILE A 80 13.41 -24.53 -0.16
CA ILE A 80 12.47 -23.88 0.78
C ILE A 80 13.10 -23.74 2.18
N GLU A 81 14.03 -24.58 2.54
CA GLU A 81 14.78 -24.52 3.78
C GLU A 81 15.64 -23.26 3.90
N GLU A 82 16.02 -22.63 2.77
CA GLU A 82 16.71 -21.34 2.74
C GLU A 82 15.78 -20.15 3.00
N ILE A 83 14.45 -20.35 2.94
CA ILE A 83 13.47 -19.26 3.05
C ILE A 83 12.98 -19.14 4.48
N LEU A 84 13.23 -17.98 5.10
CA LEU A 84 12.63 -17.59 6.35
C LEU A 84 11.49 -16.58 6.06
N TYR A 85 10.27 -17.10 5.82
CA TYR A 85 9.08 -16.25 5.73
C TYR A 85 8.43 -16.11 7.10
N PHE A 86 8.16 -14.85 7.52
CA PHE A 86 7.58 -14.54 8.81
C PHE A 86 6.59 -13.39 8.70
N ASN A 87 5.32 -13.64 9.10
CA ASN A 87 4.25 -12.64 9.07
C ASN A 87 4.01 -12.11 10.49
N PHE A 88 4.22 -10.82 10.69
CA PHE A 88 4.07 -10.14 11.97
C PHE A 88 2.61 -9.77 12.31
N GLU A 89 1.64 -9.98 11.41
CA GLU A 89 0.20 -9.89 11.73
C GLU A 89 -0.36 -11.16 12.41
N ASP A 90 0.45 -12.22 12.61
CA ASP A 90 0.01 -13.43 13.31
C ASP A 90 -0.33 -13.10 14.76
N ASP A 91 -1.50 -13.51 15.23
CA ASP A 91 -2.00 -13.19 16.58
C ASP A 91 -1.14 -13.78 17.72
N ARG A 92 -0.36 -14.83 17.43
CA ARG A 92 0.64 -15.42 18.36
C ARG A 92 1.81 -14.47 18.62
N LEU A 93 1.93 -13.38 17.86
CA LEU A 93 3.01 -12.38 17.91
C LEU A 93 2.53 -11.02 18.43
N ALA A 94 1.35 -10.95 19.06
CA ALA A 94 0.70 -9.68 19.44
C ALA A 94 1.60 -8.75 20.29
N ASP A 95 2.50 -9.32 21.12
CA ASP A 95 3.38 -8.59 22.04
C ASP A 95 4.86 -8.66 21.62
N ILE A 96 5.16 -8.97 20.37
CA ILE A 96 6.53 -9.12 19.84
C ILE A 96 7.34 -7.84 20.00
N GLN A 97 8.58 -7.97 20.44
CA GLN A 97 9.52 -6.89 20.67
C GLN A 97 10.74 -6.99 19.72
N LEU A 98 11.50 -5.90 19.59
CA LEU A 98 12.72 -5.87 18.79
C LEU A 98 13.73 -6.98 19.19
N SER A 99 13.85 -7.29 20.47
CA SER A 99 14.71 -8.38 20.99
C SER A 99 14.32 -9.76 20.47
N ASP A 100 13.04 -9.97 20.15
CA ASP A 100 12.53 -11.25 19.71
C ASP A 100 12.88 -11.56 18.25
N LEU A 101 13.22 -10.54 17.46
CA LEU A 101 13.66 -10.71 16.06
C LEU A 101 14.95 -11.57 16.00
N ASP A 102 15.83 -11.45 16.97
CA ASP A 102 17.02 -12.32 17.06
C ASP A 102 16.66 -13.75 17.47
N LEU A 103 15.61 -13.96 18.26
CA LEU A 103 15.09 -15.29 18.59
C LEU A 103 14.53 -16.01 17.37
N ILE A 104 13.85 -15.29 16.45
CA ILE A 104 13.36 -15.85 15.19
C ILE A 104 14.53 -16.37 14.35
N LYS A 105 15.59 -15.56 14.23
CA LYS A 105 16.81 -15.94 13.51
C LYS A 105 17.45 -17.18 14.14
N GLN A 106 17.62 -17.20 15.46
CA GLN A 106 18.17 -18.36 16.18
C GLN A 106 17.30 -19.61 16.03
N ALA A 107 15.95 -19.47 16.08
CA ALA A 107 15.03 -20.57 15.86
C ALA A 107 15.21 -21.20 14.47
N TYR A 108 15.40 -20.37 13.45
CA TYR A 108 15.71 -20.84 12.10
C TYR A 108 17.06 -21.58 12.04
N GLU A 109 18.12 -21.02 12.62
CA GLU A 109 19.46 -21.60 12.66
C GLU A 109 19.52 -22.94 13.43
N GLU A 110 18.57 -23.20 14.33
CA GLU A 110 18.39 -24.49 14.99
C GLU A 110 17.62 -25.52 14.13
N LEU A 111 16.87 -25.07 13.13
CA LEU A 111 16.12 -25.94 12.21
C LEU A 111 16.95 -26.31 10.96
N PHE A 112 17.71 -25.34 10.45
CA PHE A 112 18.34 -25.46 9.14
C PHE A 112 19.81 -25.00 9.18
N ALA A 113 20.66 -25.70 8.41
CA ALA A 113 22.08 -25.36 8.26
C ALA A 113 22.36 -24.32 7.14
N HIS A 114 21.31 -23.74 6.56
CA HIS A 114 21.40 -22.79 5.45
C HIS A 114 21.43 -21.34 5.93
N LYS A 115 22.05 -20.46 5.13
CA LYS A 115 21.95 -19.03 5.33
C LYS A 115 20.55 -18.55 4.92
N PRO A 116 19.74 -17.94 5.81
CA PRO A 116 18.37 -17.57 5.48
C PRO A 116 18.26 -16.43 4.47
N ILE A 117 17.27 -16.51 3.59
CA ILE A 117 16.70 -15.41 2.84
C ILE A 117 15.48 -14.94 3.63
N PHE A 118 15.49 -13.70 4.10
CA PHE A 118 14.44 -13.16 4.95
C PHE A 118 13.28 -12.60 4.14
N MET A 119 12.08 -13.05 4.42
CA MET A 119 10.81 -12.55 3.89
C MET A 119 9.96 -12.09 5.08
N LEU A 120 10.05 -10.80 5.42
CA LEU A 120 9.48 -10.22 6.64
C LEU A 120 8.22 -9.43 6.29
N ASP A 121 7.07 -10.03 6.52
CA ASP A 121 5.76 -9.50 6.13
C ASP A 121 5.16 -8.66 7.27
N GLU A 122 4.77 -7.40 6.95
CA GLU A 122 4.21 -6.40 7.88
C GLU A 122 5.12 -6.11 9.10
N ILE A 123 6.45 -6.07 8.90
CA ILE A 123 7.45 -5.91 9.99
C ILE A 123 7.33 -4.58 10.75
N GLN A 124 6.68 -3.56 10.19
CA GLN A 124 6.45 -2.28 10.85
C GLN A 124 5.59 -2.38 12.12
N LEU A 125 5.02 -3.55 12.39
CA LEU A 125 4.34 -3.83 13.66
C LEU A 125 5.32 -4.00 14.84
N VAL A 126 6.62 -4.17 14.57
CA VAL A 126 7.67 -4.26 15.57
C VAL A 126 8.41 -2.93 15.67
N ASP A 127 8.31 -2.23 16.79
CA ASP A 127 9.00 -0.97 16.98
C ASP A 127 10.53 -1.14 16.89
N GLY A 128 11.19 -0.28 16.10
CA GLY A 128 12.65 -0.31 15.92
C GLY A 128 13.16 -1.39 14.95
N TRP A 129 12.27 -2.03 14.19
CA TRP A 129 12.57 -3.06 13.21
C TRP A 129 13.66 -2.66 12.19
N GLU A 130 13.75 -1.38 11.86
CA GLU A 130 14.70 -0.84 10.88
C GLU A 130 16.17 -1.07 11.29
N LYS A 131 16.45 -1.15 12.60
CA LYS A 131 17.79 -1.47 13.13
C LYS A 131 18.16 -2.92 12.85
N PHE A 132 17.19 -3.82 13.02
CA PHE A 132 17.36 -5.24 12.71
C PHE A 132 17.54 -5.44 11.20
N ALA A 133 16.67 -4.86 10.38
CA ALA A 133 16.75 -4.93 8.93
C ALA A 133 18.10 -4.41 8.40
N ARG A 134 18.56 -3.25 8.90
CA ARG A 134 19.88 -2.71 8.56
C ARG A 134 21.00 -3.70 8.88
N ARG A 135 21.00 -4.27 10.08
CA ARG A 135 22.00 -5.24 10.52
C ARG A 135 22.02 -6.49 9.63
N LEU A 136 20.85 -7.00 9.20
CA LEU A 136 20.78 -8.11 8.25
C LEU A 136 21.44 -7.77 6.92
N ALA A 137 21.14 -6.60 6.35
CA ALA A 137 21.74 -6.16 5.10
C ALA A 137 23.25 -5.93 5.22
N ASP A 138 23.74 -5.39 6.35
CA ASP A 138 25.17 -5.23 6.64
C ASP A 138 25.89 -6.58 6.67
N HIS A 139 25.24 -7.63 7.16
CA HIS A 139 25.76 -9.01 7.16
C HIS A 139 25.49 -9.75 5.83
N LYS A 140 25.09 -9.03 4.78
CA LYS A 140 24.89 -9.58 3.43
C LYS A 140 23.81 -10.68 3.37
N TYR A 141 22.76 -10.58 4.18
CA TYR A 141 21.54 -11.35 3.97
C TYR A 141 20.71 -10.73 2.85
N LEU A 142 20.00 -11.54 2.10
CA LEU A 142 18.92 -11.08 1.24
C LEU A 142 17.67 -10.89 2.10
N VAL A 143 17.08 -9.70 2.02
CA VAL A 143 15.95 -9.33 2.87
C VAL A 143 14.88 -8.65 2.04
N TYR A 144 13.68 -9.19 2.10
CA TYR A 144 12.47 -8.64 1.49
C TYR A 144 11.48 -8.31 2.61
N ILE A 145 11.04 -7.07 2.63
CA ILE A 145 10.20 -6.53 3.71
C ILE A 145 8.91 -6.00 3.09
N THR A 146 7.77 -6.23 3.74
CA THR A 146 6.54 -5.53 3.39
C THR A 146 6.06 -4.61 4.49
N GLY A 147 5.29 -3.61 4.09
CA GLY A 147 4.54 -2.77 5.01
C GLY A 147 3.43 -1.99 4.33
N SER A 148 2.32 -1.86 5.04
CA SER A 148 1.13 -1.12 4.58
C SER A 148 1.19 0.38 4.85
N ASN A 149 2.39 0.92 5.08
CA ASN A 149 2.60 2.32 5.40
C ASN A 149 3.82 2.88 4.66
N ALA A 150 3.63 3.92 3.86
CA ALA A 150 4.70 4.66 3.21
C ALA A 150 5.61 5.40 4.22
N LYS A 151 5.24 5.50 5.51
CA LYS A 151 6.17 5.94 6.56
C LYS A 151 7.43 5.07 6.62
N MET A 152 7.37 3.81 6.15
CA MET A 152 8.56 2.97 5.95
C MET A 152 9.56 3.60 4.98
N LEU A 153 9.12 4.57 4.16
CA LEU A 153 9.95 5.37 3.26
C LEU A 153 10.31 6.73 3.85
N SER A 154 9.89 7.02 5.10
CA SER A 154 10.21 8.28 5.75
C SER A 154 11.74 8.51 5.77
N LYS A 155 12.14 9.79 5.78
CA LYS A 155 13.55 10.18 5.82
C LYS A 155 14.32 9.50 6.96
N GLU A 156 13.68 9.29 8.09
CA GLU A 156 14.25 8.64 9.27
C GLU A 156 14.56 7.17 9.02
N ILE A 157 13.60 6.42 8.46
CA ILE A 157 13.76 5.00 8.13
C ILE A 157 14.72 4.83 6.97
N SER A 158 14.58 5.63 5.92
CA SER A 158 15.50 5.64 4.78
C SER A 158 16.94 5.93 5.22
N THR A 159 17.14 6.87 6.15
CA THR A 159 18.46 7.16 6.73
C THR A 159 18.97 5.98 7.56
N THR A 160 18.12 5.34 8.36
CA THR A 160 18.50 4.17 9.17
C THR A 160 18.84 2.97 8.29
N LEU A 161 18.05 2.70 7.27
CA LEU A 161 18.33 1.63 6.29
C LEU A 161 19.57 1.94 5.42
N GLY A 162 19.92 3.22 5.29
CA GLY A 162 21.17 3.67 4.72
C GLY A 162 21.38 3.30 3.24
N GLY A 163 20.31 3.35 2.43
CA GLY A 163 20.39 3.04 0.99
C GLY A 163 20.66 1.57 0.65
N ARG A 164 20.45 0.64 1.60
CA ARG A 164 20.67 -0.80 1.40
C ARG A 164 19.46 -1.53 0.80
N TYR A 165 18.33 -0.85 0.72
CA TYR A 165 17.07 -1.40 0.27
C TYR A 165 16.54 -0.63 -0.92
N ILE A 166 16.10 -1.35 -1.93
CA ILE A 166 15.35 -0.81 -3.05
C ILE A 166 13.87 -0.76 -2.65
N VAL A 167 13.24 0.39 -2.89
CA VAL A 167 11.81 0.56 -2.67
C VAL A 167 11.05 0.07 -3.90
N GLN A 168 10.08 -0.81 -3.67
CA GLN A 168 9.16 -1.27 -4.69
C GLN A 168 7.73 -0.92 -4.30
N ASN A 169 7.10 -0.04 -5.05
CA ASN A 169 5.69 0.26 -4.87
C ASN A 169 4.83 -0.90 -5.39
N VAL A 170 3.85 -1.30 -4.59
CA VAL A 170 2.88 -2.34 -4.92
C VAL A 170 1.51 -1.70 -5.10
N PHE A 171 1.11 -1.56 -6.36
CA PHE A 171 -0.19 -1.04 -6.73
C PHE A 171 -1.28 -2.13 -6.65
N PRO A 172 -2.58 -1.82 -6.60
CA PRO A 172 -3.64 -2.74 -6.96
C PRO A 172 -3.41 -3.34 -8.36
N PHE A 173 -4.13 -4.36 -8.75
CA PHE A 173 -3.99 -4.94 -10.09
C PHE A 173 -4.19 -3.88 -11.18
N SER A 174 -3.32 -3.88 -12.16
CA SER A 174 -3.58 -3.24 -13.45
C SER A 174 -4.77 -3.92 -14.16
N PHE A 175 -5.35 -3.27 -15.17
CA PHE A 175 -6.46 -3.90 -15.91
C PHE A 175 -6.06 -5.23 -16.57
N MET A 176 -4.81 -5.34 -17.01
CA MET A 176 -4.27 -6.59 -17.57
C MET A 176 -4.19 -7.71 -16.53
N GLU A 177 -3.69 -7.43 -15.34
CA GLU A 177 -3.65 -8.38 -14.23
C GLU A 177 -5.07 -8.75 -13.76
N PHE A 178 -5.99 -7.78 -13.80
CA PHE A 178 -7.40 -8.01 -13.48
C PHE A 178 -8.07 -8.94 -14.48
N LEU A 179 -7.82 -8.80 -15.79
CA LEU A 179 -8.26 -9.73 -16.82
C LEU A 179 -7.68 -11.13 -16.60
N GLN A 180 -6.36 -11.20 -16.36
CA GLN A 180 -5.67 -12.46 -16.07
C GLN A 180 -6.29 -13.17 -14.86
N SER A 181 -6.61 -12.43 -13.80
CA SER A 181 -7.24 -12.99 -12.59
C SER A 181 -8.63 -13.56 -12.83
N LYS A 182 -9.31 -13.12 -13.90
CA LYS A 182 -10.60 -13.65 -14.37
C LYS A 182 -10.45 -14.70 -15.48
N ASN A 183 -9.22 -15.14 -15.78
CA ASN A 183 -8.91 -16.06 -16.89
C ASN A 183 -9.38 -15.53 -18.25
N ILE A 184 -9.42 -14.22 -18.45
CA ILE A 184 -9.75 -13.58 -19.73
C ILE A 184 -8.44 -13.25 -20.44
N GLN A 185 -8.24 -13.85 -21.62
CA GLN A 185 -7.10 -13.57 -22.49
C GLN A 185 -7.48 -12.52 -23.52
N LEU A 186 -6.59 -11.56 -23.75
CA LEU A 186 -6.71 -10.63 -24.86
C LEU A 186 -6.18 -11.28 -26.12
N GLU A 187 -7.03 -11.48 -27.13
CA GLU A 187 -6.60 -11.86 -28.47
C GLU A 187 -5.89 -10.69 -29.14
N LYS A 188 -4.95 -10.97 -30.07
CA LYS A 188 -4.19 -9.92 -30.78
C LYS A 188 -5.09 -8.93 -31.56
N GLN A 189 -6.34 -9.29 -31.81
CA GLN A 189 -7.32 -8.50 -32.58
C GLN A 189 -8.46 -7.96 -31.71
N TRP A 190 -8.28 -7.89 -30.40
CA TRP A 190 -9.33 -7.44 -29.45
C TRP A 190 -9.88 -6.05 -29.79
N GLU A 191 -9.08 -5.16 -30.39
CA GLU A 191 -9.47 -3.80 -30.80
C GLU A 191 -10.59 -3.79 -31.84
N TYR A 192 -10.69 -4.85 -32.65
CA TYR A 192 -11.65 -4.99 -33.73
C TYR A 192 -12.87 -5.85 -33.38
N LEU A 193 -12.84 -6.47 -32.20
CA LEU A 193 -13.93 -7.35 -31.74
C LEU A 193 -14.78 -6.62 -30.72
N ASP A 194 -16.09 -6.67 -30.91
CA ASP A 194 -17.06 -6.25 -29.88
C ASP A 194 -17.09 -7.28 -28.74
N ASN A 195 -16.06 -7.24 -27.90
CA ASN A 195 -15.85 -8.22 -26.83
C ASN A 195 -16.65 -7.82 -25.58
N ALA A 196 -17.89 -8.26 -25.49
CA ALA A 196 -18.78 -7.98 -24.37
C ALA A 196 -18.20 -8.41 -23.00
N PRO A 197 -17.51 -9.56 -22.85
CA PRO A 197 -16.82 -9.90 -21.62
C PRO A 197 -15.77 -8.90 -21.18
N ILE A 198 -14.94 -8.41 -22.10
CA ILE A 198 -13.88 -7.41 -21.80
C ILE A 198 -14.52 -6.09 -21.40
N LYS A 199 -15.54 -5.61 -22.13
CA LYS A 199 -16.26 -4.37 -21.79
C LYS A 199 -16.91 -4.44 -20.40
N ARG A 200 -17.55 -5.57 -20.06
CA ARG A 200 -18.12 -5.78 -18.72
C ARG A 200 -17.02 -5.78 -17.65
N THR A 201 -15.92 -6.48 -17.87
CA THR A 201 -14.80 -6.56 -16.94
C THR A 201 -14.12 -5.20 -16.80
N PHE A 202 -14.01 -4.42 -17.88
CA PHE A 202 -13.52 -3.05 -17.81
C PHE A 202 -14.43 -2.16 -16.97
N ASN A 203 -15.75 -2.23 -17.18
CA ASN A 203 -16.71 -1.46 -16.39
C ASN A 203 -16.63 -1.81 -14.90
N GLU A 204 -16.45 -3.09 -14.58
CA GLU A 204 -16.24 -3.56 -13.21
C GLU A 204 -14.94 -2.98 -12.62
N TYR A 205 -13.82 -3.10 -13.34
CA TYR A 205 -12.53 -2.54 -12.93
C TYR A 205 -12.58 -1.01 -12.78
N PHE A 206 -13.22 -0.33 -13.70
CA PHE A 206 -13.38 1.11 -13.74
C PHE A 206 -14.07 1.65 -12.47
N HIS A 207 -15.15 0.99 -12.02
CA HIS A 207 -15.93 1.44 -10.88
C HIS A 207 -15.45 0.90 -9.53
N PHE A 208 -14.90 -0.30 -9.50
CA PHE A 208 -14.52 -0.96 -8.24
C PHE A 208 -13.01 -1.06 -8.01
N GLY A 209 -12.21 -0.68 -9.00
CA GLY A 209 -10.74 -0.70 -8.90
C GLY A 209 -10.13 -2.09 -9.09
N GLY A 210 -8.82 -2.17 -8.81
CA GLY A 210 -7.99 -3.35 -9.02
C GLY A 210 -7.56 -4.08 -7.76
N LEU A 211 -8.18 -3.83 -6.59
CA LEU A 211 -7.79 -4.53 -5.38
C LEU A 211 -8.01 -6.05 -5.52
N PRO A 212 -6.97 -6.90 -5.33
CA PRO A 212 -7.02 -8.33 -5.66
C PRO A 212 -8.19 -9.10 -5.07
N GLU A 213 -8.55 -8.83 -3.83
CA GLU A 213 -9.66 -9.50 -3.14
C GLU A 213 -11.05 -9.17 -3.72
N LEU A 214 -11.18 -8.11 -4.52
CA LEU A 214 -12.45 -7.75 -5.17
C LEU A 214 -12.75 -8.61 -6.38
N VAL A 215 -11.73 -9.21 -7.01
CA VAL A 215 -11.89 -9.99 -8.23
C VAL A 215 -12.84 -11.16 -8.06
N ILE A 216 -12.74 -11.85 -6.93
CA ILE A 216 -13.53 -13.06 -6.62
C ILE A 216 -14.91 -12.75 -6.02
N ARG A 217 -15.22 -11.47 -5.76
CA ARG A 217 -16.46 -11.07 -5.11
C ARG A 217 -17.53 -10.71 -6.13
N GLU A 218 -18.77 -11.06 -5.81
CA GLU A 218 -19.91 -10.58 -6.56
C GLU A 218 -20.03 -9.05 -6.45
N GLU A 219 -20.46 -8.40 -7.52
CA GLU A 219 -20.53 -6.94 -7.64
C GLU A 219 -21.36 -6.30 -6.53
N SER A 220 -22.47 -6.94 -6.12
CA SER A 220 -23.34 -6.51 -5.03
C SER A 220 -22.61 -6.32 -3.68
N PHE A 221 -21.53 -7.09 -3.44
CA PHE A 221 -20.76 -7.03 -2.20
C PHE A 221 -19.52 -6.13 -2.28
N LYS A 222 -19.09 -5.73 -3.49
CA LYS A 222 -17.84 -4.96 -3.67
C LYS A 222 -17.88 -3.62 -2.97
N ARG A 223 -18.96 -2.87 -3.09
CA ARG A 223 -19.12 -1.57 -2.43
C ARG A 223 -19.06 -1.70 -0.90
N GLN A 224 -19.69 -2.72 -0.34
CA GLN A 224 -19.64 -2.98 1.11
C GLN A 224 -18.22 -3.33 1.56
N TRP A 225 -17.53 -4.18 0.78
CA TRP A 225 -16.15 -4.57 1.08
C TRP A 225 -15.19 -3.38 1.03
N LEU A 226 -15.30 -2.53 -0.02
CA LEU A 226 -14.52 -1.29 -0.14
C LEU A 226 -14.78 -0.34 1.05
N GLY A 227 -16.04 -0.21 1.47
CA GLY A 227 -16.42 0.56 2.65
C GLY A 227 -15.77 0.03 3.92
N ASN A 228 -15.69 -1.29 4.10
CA ASN A 228 -15.01 -1.92 5.23
C ASN A 228 -13.49 -1.70 5.18
N LEU A 229 -12.88 -1.81 4.00
CA LEU A 229 -11.46 -1.50 3.82
C LEU A 229 -11.17 -0.02 4.13
N TYR A 230 -11.96 0.89 3.59
CA TYR A 230 -11.84 2.32 3.89
C TYR A 230 -11.94 2.59 5.40
N ASN A 231 -12.92 1.99 6.08
CA ASN A 231 -13.08 2.13 7.53
C ASN A 231 -11.86 1.58 8.29
N LYS A 232 -11.28 0.47 7.86
CA LYS A 232 -10.06 -0.08 8.48
C LYS A 232 -8.88 0.88 8.33
N ILE A 233 -8.69 1.48 7.16
CA ILE A 233 -7.64 2.49 6.92
C ILE A 233 -7.95 3.74 7.74
N TYR A 234 -9.18 4.24 7.70
CA TYR A 234 -9.61 5.45 8.36
C TYR A 234 -9.45 5.39 9.89
N PHE A 235 -9.96 4.35 10.53
CA PHE A 235 -9.89 4.21 11.99
C PHE A 235 -8.53 3.69 12.47
N GLY A 236 -7.98 2.67 11.80
CA GLY A 236 -6.73 2.00 12.22
C GLY A 236 -5.49 2.75 11.76
N ASP A 237 -5.37 2.97 10.46
CA ASP A 237 -4.12 3.47 9.88
C ASP A 237 -4.02 5.00 9.93
N LEU A 238 -5.14 5.74 10.07
CA LEU A 238 -5.14 7.19 10.23
C LEU A 238 -5.41 7.61 11.67
N ILE A 239 -6.65 7.45 12.17
CA ILE A 239 -7.06 8.01 13.45
C ILE A 239 -6.22 7.45 14.61
N SER A 240 -6.15 6.13 14.72
CA SER A 240 -5.45 5.48 15.83
C SER A 240 -3.95 5.73 15.78
N ARG A 241 -3.33 5.60 14.61
CA ARG A 241 -1.87 5.75 14.44
C ARG A 241 -1.37 7.16 14.70
N TYR A 242 -2.08 8.19 14.21
CA TYR A 242 -1.67 9.59 14.35
C TYR A 242 -2.40 10.34 15.46
N ASN A 243 -3.19 9.64 16.28
CA ASN A 243 -3.97 10.22 17.37
C ASN A 243 -4.84 11.42 16.91
N ILE A 244 -5.48 11.28 15.74
CA ILE A 244 -6.28 12.36 15.13
C ILE A 244 -7.53 12.60 15.96
N ARG A 245 -7.64 13.81 16.55
CA ARG A 245 -8.78 14.21 17.38
C ARG A 245 -9.98 14.68 16.55
N ASN A 246 -9.73 15.45 15.48
CA ASN A 246 -10.80 15.95 14.61
C ASN A 246 -11.10 14.95 13.50
N THR A 247 -11.75 13.86 13.88
CA THR A 247 -12.12 12.77 12.94
C THR A 247 -13.15 13.25 11.91
N ALA A 248 -14.10 14.09 12.30
CA ALA A 248 -15.06 14.67 11.37
C ALA A 248 -14.38 15.49 10.27
N GLY A 249 -13.38 16.30 10.64
CA GLY A 249 -12.58 17.08 9.69
C GLY A 249 -11.81 16.21 8.71
N LEU A 250 -11.19 15.13 9.19
CA LEU A 250 -10.51 14.16 8.33
C LEU A 250 -11.49 13.52 7.33
N LYS A 251 -12.69 13.13 7.78
CA LYS A 251 -13.72 12.53 6.91
C LYS A 251 -14.16 13.47 5.80
N VAL A 252 -14.39 14.74 6.13
CA VAL A 252 -14.72 15.79 5.15
C VAL A 252 -13.58 15.98 4.16
N LEU A 253 -12.34 16.01 4.63
CA LEU A 253 -11.15 16.13 3.79
C LEU A 253 -11.08 15.01 2.76
N VAL A 254 -11.15 13.73 3.17
CA VAL A 254 -11.09 12.58 2.25
C VAL A 254 -12.20 12.64 1.20
N ARG A 255 -13.43 12.95 1.64
CA ARG A 255 -14.55 13.14 0.70
C ARG A 255 -14.28 14.27 -0.29
N LYS A 256 -13.76 15.41 0.20
CA LYS A 256 -13.45 16.56 -0.66
C LYS A 256 -12.36 16.25 -1.67
N LEU A 257 -11.35 15.45 -1.30
CA LEU A 257 -10.34 14.98 -2.24
C LEU A 257 -10.96 14.15 -3.37
N ALA A 258 -11.87 13.22 -3.05
CA ALA A 258 -12.58 12.43 -4.06
C ALA A 258 -13.41 13.32 -5.02
N GLU A 259 -14.14 14.30 -4.48
CA GLU A 259 -14.94 15.25 -5.28
C GLU A 259 -14.07 16.21 -6.14
N SER A 260 -12.78 16.30 -5.85
CA SER A 260 -11.87 17.29 -6.46
C SER A 260 -10.74 16.65 -7.27
N ILE A 261 -10.85 15.39 -7.67
CA ILE A 261 -9.81 14.66 -8.41
C ILE A 261 -9.28 15.46 -9.60
N LYS A 262 -10.16 16.11 -10.37
CA LYS A 262 -9.79 16.87 -11.57
C LYS A 262 -9.23 18.28 -11.31
N GLN A 263 -9.18 18.74 -10.07
CA GLN A 263 -8.87 20.13 -9.74
C GLN A 263 -7.75 20.26 -8.71
N PRO A 264 -6.83 21.21 -8.92
CA PRO A 264 -5.84 21.54 -7.89
C PRO A 264 -6.51 22.02 -6.60
N GLN A 265 -5.96 21.61 -5.48
CA GLN A 265 -6.45 21.94 -4.15
C GLN A 265 -5.35 22.56 -3.31
N SER A 266 -5.55 23.80 -2.89
CA SER A 266 -4.64 24.45 -1.93
C SER A 266 -5.00 24.09 -0.49
N TYR A 267 -4.00 24.05 0.38
CA TYR A 267 -4.20 23.82 1.82
C TYR A 267 -5.19 24.80 2.45
N ASN A 268 -5.12 26.09 2.04
CA ASN A 268 -6.04 27.10 2.53
C ASN A 268 -7.49 26.84 2.10
N ARG A 269 -7.71 26.48 0.82
CA ARG A 269 -9.05 26.11 0.31
C ARG A 269 -9.63 24.91 1.04
N LEU A 270 -8.83 23.87 1.24
CA LEU A 270 -9.25 22.69 1.98
C LEU A 270 -9.52 23.00 3.45
N ALA A 271 -8.68 23.82 4.10
CA ALA A 271 -8.89 24.25 5.49
C ALA A 271 -10.22 25.02 5.66
N ASN A 272 -10.54 25.93 4.74
CA ASN A 272 -11.80 26.65 4.75
C ASN A 272 -13.01 25.71 4.60
N ILE A 273 -12.96 24.76 3.63
CA ILE A 273 -14.04 23.80 3.41
C ILE A 273 -14.24 22.91 4.65
N VAL A 274 -13.17 22.35 5.19
CA VAL A 274 -13.24 21.48 6.38
C VAL A 274 -13.76 22.27 7.58
N SER A 275 -13.37 23.55 7.72
CA SER A 275 -13.79 24.39 8.83
C SER A 275 -15.30 24.71 8.83
N THR A 276 -15.97 24.66 7.68
CA THR A 276 -17.42 24.88 7.61
C THR A 276 -18.23 23.77 8.27
N VAL A 277 -17.66 22.55 8.38
CA VAL A 277 -18.36 21.37 8.87
C VAL A 277 -17.81 20.88 10.22
N ALA A 278 -16.50 20.95 10.41
CA ALA A 278 -15.80 20.27 11.50
C ALA A 278 -15.14 21.23 12.51
N GLY A 279 -15.56 22.49 12.52
CA GLY A 279 -14.96 23.53 13.35
C GLY A 279 -13.65 24.06 12.76
N LYS A 280 -13.09 25.12 13.36
CA LYS A 280 -11.91 25.81 12.82
C LYS A 280 -10.69 24.88 12.68
N VAL A 281 -10.22 24.71 11.45
CA VAL A 281 -9.03 23.93 11.11
C VAL A 281 -8.02 24.84 10.42
N LYS A 282 -6.75 24.75 10.83
CA LYS A 282 -5.66 25.51 10.23
C LYS A 282 -5.12 24.78 9.00
N GLN A 283 -4.46 25.53 8.10
CA GLN A 283 -3.83 24.95 6.91
C GLN A 283 -2.71 23.97 7.23
N GLU A 284 -1.97 24.17 8.34
CA GLU A 284 -0.93 23.25 8.80
C GLU A 284 -1.53 21.88 9.15
N THR A 285 -2.69 21.86 9.83
CA THR A 285 -3.40 20.62 10.14
C THR A 285 -3.88 19.90 8.88
N ILE A 286 -4.29 20.63 7.84
CA ILE A 286 -4.63 20.02 6.54
C ILE A 286 -3.39 19.43 5.87
N ALA A 287 -2.26 20.13 5.91
CA ALA A 287 -1.00 19.62 5.38
C ALA A 287 -0.62 18.29 6.08
N ASP A 288 -0.67 18.25 7.42
CA ASP A 288 -0.42 17.03 8.20
C ASP A 288 -1.39 15.90 7.81
N TYR A 289 -2.68 16.17 7.71
CA TYR A 289 -3.67 15.17 7.34
C TYR A 289 -3.45 14.62 5.93
N LEU A 290 -3.06 15.47 4.97
CA LEU A 290 -2.75 15.04 3.61
C LEU A 290 -1.51 14.13 3.59
N GLU A 291 -0.46 14.47 4.36
CA GLU A 291 0.71 13.59 4.48
C GLU A 291 0.34 12.26 5.15
N TYR A 292 -0.48 12.24 6.21
CA TYR A 292 -0.93 11.00 6.82
C TYR A 292 -1.74 10.12 5.85
N ILE A 293 -2.62 10.73 5.03
CA ILE A 293 -3.38 9.99 4.01
C ILE A 293 -2.44 9.44 2.94
N LYS A 294 -1.41 10.19 2.49
CA LYS A 294 -0.38 9.72 1.57
C LYS A 294 0.43 8.57 2.17
N GLU A 295 0.78 8.66 3.45
CA GLU A 295 1.51 7.60 4.15
C GLU A 295 0.71 6.28 4.23
N THR A 296 -0.62 6.30 4.15
CA THR A 296 -1.42 5.06 3.99
C THR A 296 -1.38 4.50 2.57
N CYS A 297 -0.69 5.12 1.65
CA CYS A 297 -0.71 4.80 0.21
C CYS A 297 -2.12 4.87 -0.41
N MET A 298 -3.06 5.62 0.20
CA MET A 298 -4.42 5.77 -0.33
C MET A 298 -4.48 6.79 -1.47
N ILE A 299 -3.66 7.85 -1.38
CA ILE A 299 -3.56 8.90 -2.40
C ILE A 299 -2.10 9.17 -2.77
N PHE A 300 -1.91 9.74 -3.94
CA PHE A 300 -0.70 10.43 -4.36
C PHE A 300 -1.04 11.83 -4.87
N SER A 301 -0.05 12.67 -5.09
CA SER A 301 -0.25 14.02 -5.57
C SER A 301 0.76 14.37 -6.65
N ILE A 302 0.33 15.22 -7.60
CA ILE A 302 1.19 15.78 -8.64
C ILE A 302 1.20 17.30 -8.52
N GLU A 303 2.29 17.91 -8.99
CA GLU A 303 2.55 19.34 -8.90
C GLU A 303 2.33 20.02 -10.25
N ASN A 304 2.04 21.32 -10.23
CA ASN A 304 2.07 22.12 -11.44
C ASN A 304 3.52 22.37 -11.84
N ILE A 305 3.89 21.97 -13.06
CA ILE A 305 5.27 22.05 -13.53
C ILE A 305 5.81 23.48 -13.55
N GLU A 306 4.97 24.46 -13.92
CA GLU A 306 5.33 25.89 -14.05
C GLU A 306 5.15 26.69 -12.76
N ALA A 307 4.55 26.13 -11.72
CA ALA A 307 4.29 26.87 -10.50
C ALA A 307 5.58 27.24 -9.74
N LYS A 308 5.53 28.33 -8.99
CA LYS A 308 6.57 28.69 -8.03
C LYS A 308 6.65 27.65 -6.91
N LEU A 309 7.81 27.54 -6.26
CA LEU A 309 8.04 26.54 -5.21
C LEU A 309 6.97 26.55 -4.11
N GLN A 310 6.51 27.71 -3.68
CA GLN A 310 5.47 27.83 -2.66
C GLN A 310 4.16 27.18 -3.10
N ASP A 311 3.75 27.38 -4.37
CA ASP A 311 2.53 26.82 -4.93
C ASP A 311 2.69 25.33 -5.23
N LYS A 312 3.88 24.88 -5.67
CA LYS A 312 4.20 23.45 -5.83
C LYS A 312 4.00 22.67 -4.52
N ILE A 313 4.33 23.28 -3.38
CA ILE A 313 4.16 22.66 -2.07
C ILE A 313 2.69 22.65 -1.65
N SER A 314 2.00 23.79 -1.79
CA SER A 314 0.70 24.04 -1.13
C SER A 314 -0.53 23.84 -2.02
N ASN A 315 -0.36 23.70 -3.34
CA ASN A 315 -1.46 23.57 -4.32
C ASN A 315 -1.17 22.44 -5.31
N LYS A 316 -1.80 21.30 -5.10
CA LYS A 316 -1.55 20.05 -5.86
C LYS A 316 -2.84 19.45 -6.37
N LYS A 317 -2.76 18.64 -7.45
CA LYS A 317 -3.81 17.67 -7.79
C LYS A 317 -3.58 16.39 -6.98
N TYR A 318 -4.66 15.81 -6.45
CA TYR A 318 -4.64 14.58 -5.64
C TYR A 318 -5.43 13.49 -6.32
N TYR A 319 -4.83 12.32 -6.42
CA TYR A 319 -5.42 11.13 -7.02
C TYR A 319 -5.40 9.97 -6.05
N PHE A 320 -6.38 9.09 -6.15
CA PHE A 320 -6.44 7.86 -5.37
C PHE A 320 -5.70 6.74 -6.09
N ILE A 321 -5.07 5.87 -5.32
CA ILE A 321 -4.30 4.74 -5.87
C ILE A 321 -5.19 3.62 -6.43
N ASP A 322 -6.51 3.68 -6.18
CA ASP A 322 -7.51 2.71 -6.64
C ASP A 322 -8.85 3.41 -6.87
N ASN A 323 -9.51 3.16 -8.00
CA ASN A 323 -10.77 3.80 -8.38
C ASN A 323 -11.94 3.44 -7.46
N GLY A 324 -11.91 2.27 -6.84
CA GLY A 324 -12.99 1.83 -5.96
C GLY A 324 -13.13 2.70 -4.71
N ILE A 325 -12.03 3.29 -4.22
CA ILE A 325 -12.08 4.14 -3.01
C ILE A 325 -12.82 5.46 -3.27
N PRO A 326 -12.44 6.31 -4.25
CA PRO A 326 -13.16 7.56 -4.51
C PRO A 326 -14.61 7.32 -4.94
N ASN A 327 -14.90 6.22 -5.64
CA ASN A 327 -16.28 5.86 -6.02
C ASN A 327 -17.25 5.63 -4.85
N LEU A 328 -16.72 5.41 -3.64
CA LEU A 328 -17.56 5.38 -2.43
C LEU A 328 -18.23 6.72 -2.12
N PHE A 329 -17.66 7.83 -2.59
CA PHE A 329 -18.03 9.20 -2.22
C PHE A 329 -18.67 9.99 -3.36
N LEU A 330 -18.51 9.54 -4.60
CA LEU A 330 -18.97 10.27 -5.79
C LEU A 330 -20.42 9.90 -6.14
N LEU A 331 -21.20 10.90 -6.60
CA LEU A 331 -22.56 10.72 -7.11
C LEU A 331 -22.58 10.53 -8.62
N ASP A 332 -21.71 11.27 -9.33
CA ASP A 332 -21.47 11.19 -10.78
C ASP A 332 -19.97 10.93 -10.98
N PRO A 333 -19.56 9.65 -11.02
CA PRO A 333 -18.14 9.30 -10.89
C PRO A 333 -17.36 9.29 -12.20
N GLU A 334 -18.02 9.13 -13.37
CA GLU A 334 -17.41 8.70 -14.61
C GLU A 334 -16.17 9.54 -15.01
N THR A 335 -16.32 10.86 -15.10
CA THR A 335 -15.24 11.73 -15.54
C THR A 335 -14.07 11.79 -14.54
N SER A 336 -14.39 11.76 -13.24
CA SER A 336 -13.38 11.76 -12.17
C SER A 336 -12.64 10.42 -12.10
N LEU A 337 -13.36 9.31 -12.24
CA LEU A 337 -12.74 7.98 -12.25
C LEU A 337 -11.88 7.75 -13.48
N LEU A 338 -12.25 8.31 -14.64
CA LEU A 338 -11.45 8.19 -15.84
C LEU A 338 -10.09 8.90 -15.67
N GLU A 339 -10.10 10.14 -15.20
CA GLU A 339 -8.87 10.89 -14.96
C GLU A 339 -8.04 10.21 -13.85
N ASN A 340 -8.68 9.72 -12.78
CA ASN A 340 -7.98 8.99 -11.72
C ASN A 340 -7.32 7.70 -12.24
N MET A 341 -8.01 6.93 -13.10
CA MET A 341 -7.47 5.70 -13.68
C MET A 341 -6.26 5.99 -14.58
N VAL A 342 -6.31 7.05 -15.39
CA VAL A 342 -5.17 7.50 -16.20
C VAL A 342 -4.02 7.94 -15.30
N ALA A 343 -4.31 8.69 -14.22
CA ALA A 343 -3.33 9.13 -13.25
C ALA A 343 -2.62 7.94 -12.58
N ILE A 344 -3.36 6.90 -12.18
CA ILE A 344 -2.79 5.66 -11.59
C ILE A 344 -1.80 5.02 -12.57
N TYR A 345 -2.23 4.82 -13.82
CA TYR A 345 -1.39 4.21 -14.86
C TYR A 345 -0.10 5.00 -15.11
N LEU A 346 -0.22 6.32 -15.20
CA LEU A 346 0.93 7.20 -15.44
C LEU A 346 1.87 7.22 -14.22
N TYR A 347 1.33 7.26 -13.01
CA TYR A 347 2.13 7.24 -11.78
C TYR A 347 2.84 5.91 -11.58
N GLU A 348 2.19 4.78 -11.87
CA GLU A 348 2.81 3.46 -11.85
C GLU A 348 3.96 3.34 -12.85
N THR A 349 3.80 3.94 -14.04
CA THR A 349 4.76 3.82 -15.14
C THR A 349 5.93 4.80 -15.03
N TYR A 350 5.67 6.05 -14.63
CA TYR A 350 6.62 7.15 -14.70
C TYR A 350 7.01 7.73 -13.32
N GLY A 351 6.34 7.28 -12.25
CA GLY A 351 6.67 7.70 -10.89
C GLY A 351 6.57 9.21 -10.68
N GLU A 352 7.66 9.81 -10.25
CA GLU A 352 7.74 11.24 -9.90
C GLU A 352 7.84 12.17 -11.13
N ASP A 353 8.08 11.63 -12.36
CA ASP A 353 8.04 12.43 -13.60
C ASP A 353 6.60 12.70 -14.08
N LEU A 354 5.67 12.85 -13.16
CA LEU A 354 4.27 13.13 -13.45
C LEU A 354 3.85 14.47 -12.86
N TYR A 355 3.51 15.41 -13.73
CA TYR A 355 3.10 16.78 -13.40
C TYR A 355 1.77 17.11 -14.07
N TYR A 356 1.15 18.24 -13.70
CA TYR A 356 0.12 18.89 -14.50
C TYR A 356 0.60 20.29 -14.91
N TYR A 357 -0.06 20.87 -15.90
CA TYR A 357 0.16 22.26 -16.31
C TYR A 357 -1.12 23.06 -16.13
N ASN A 358 -1.04 24.19 -15.47
CA ASN A 358 -2.17 25.09 -15.31
C ASN A 358 -1.64 26.53 -15.15
N ASP A 359 -1.71 27.29 -16.27
CA ASP A 359 -1.45 28.74 -16.33
C ASP A 359 -2.48 29.35 -17.30
N ASN A 360 -2.14 29.56 -18.59
CA ASN A 360 -3.05 30.09 -19.59
C ASN A 360 -3.98 29.01 -20.19
N ILE A 361 -3.54 27.79 -20.19
CA ILE A 361 -4.29 26.57 -20.56
C ILE A 361 -4.14 25.52 -19.46
N GLU A 362 -5.06 24.57 -19.42
CA GLU A 362 -4.95 23.42 -18.52
C GLU A 362 -4.57 22.18 -19.31
N VAL A 363 -3.55 21.44 -18.82
CA VAL A 363 -3.18 20.11 -19.32
C VAL A 363 -3.19 19.17 -18.11
N ASP A 364 -3.95 18.08 -18.22
CA ASP A 364 -4.17 17.16 -17.09
C ASP A 364 -2.89 16.51 -16.63
N PHE A 365 -2.05 16.04 -17.57
CA PHE A 365 -0.78 15.38 -17.24
C PHE A 365 0.34 15.80 -18.18
N CYS A 366 1.51 16.04 -17.61
CA CYS A 366 2.75 16.31 -18.31
C CYS A 366 3.83 15.35 -17.82
N LEU A 367 4.53 14.71 -18.77
CA LEU A 367 5.71 13.88 -18.51
C LEU A 367 6.92 14.66 -19.04
N PHE A 368 7.62 15.34 -18.13
CA PHE A 368 8.66 16.30 -18.52
C PHE A 368 9.85 15.62 -19.20
N GLU A 369 10.37 14.54 -18.60
CA GLU A 369 11.51 13.80 -19.16
C GLU A 369 11.18 13.12 -20.48
N HIS A 370 9.91 12.85 -20.75
CA HIS A 370 9.42 12.19 -21.97
C HIS A 370 8.85 13.15 -23.00
N GLY A 371 8.74 14.44 -22.69
CA GLY A 371 8.21 15.47 -23.60
C GLY A 371 6.75 15.22 -24.02
N LYS A 372 5.92 14.67 -23.15
CA LYS A 372 4.52 14.31 -23.44
C LYS A 372 3.54 15.16 -22.65
N ALA A 373 2.46 15.59 -23.30
CA ALA A 373 1.29 16.22 -22.69
C ALA A 373 0.05 15.37 -22.99
N ILE A 374 -0.77 15.11 -21.96
CA ILE A 374 -1.92 14.21 -22.05
C ILE A 374 -3.13 14.94 -21.48
N GLN A 375 -4.19 15.00 -22.29
CA GLN A 375 -5.49 15.51 -21.90
C GLN A 375 -6.49 14.36 -21.83
N VAL A 376 -7.28 14.29 -20.76
CA VAL A 376 -8.26 13.22 -20.54
C VAL A 376 -9.67 13.75 -20.79
N SER A 377 -10.41 13.12 -21.69
CA SER A 377 -11.80 13.47 -21.99
C SER A 377 -12.68 12.22 -22.02
N TYR A 378 -13.83 12.29 -21.35
CA TYR A 378 -14.81 11.20 -21.38
C TYR A 378 -15.57 11.14 -22.71
N SER A 379 -15.75 12.27 -23.36
CA SER A 379 -16.33 12.37 -24.71
C SER A 379 -15.51 13.32 -25.55
N ILE A 380 -15.08 12.87 -26.72
CA ILE A 380 -14.51 13.73 -27.75
C ILE A 380 -15.69 14.29 -28.53
N GLN A 381 -16.02 15.56 -28.34
CA GLN A 381 -16.89 16.29 -29.26
C GLN A 381 -15.99 16.79 -30.39
N ASP A 382 -16.28 16.36 -31.62
CA ASP A 382 -15.65 16.85 -32.85
C ASP A 382 -15.86 18.34 -33.05
#